data_0a40c007d2490df0875cbc70648c2a77
#
_entry.id   0a40c007d2490df0875cbc70648c2a77
#
_cell.length_a   1.000
_cell.length_b   1.000
_cell.length_c   1.000
_cell.angle_alpha   90.00
_cell.angle_beta   90.00
_cell.angle_gamma   90.00
#
_symmetry.space_group_name_H-M   'P 1'
#
loop_
_entity.id
_entity.type
_entity.pdbx_description
1 polymer ?
#
loop_
_entity_poly.entity_id
_entity_poly.type
_entity_poly.pdbx_seq_one_letter_code
_entity_poly.pdbx_strand_id
1 'polypeptide(L)'
;MQKDLTKGSALKNIITFSLPFLLANFLQTFYGMADLFIVGQYNGAASLSGVSIGSQVMHMITVMLVGIAMGSTVMIGRYVGERKEKEKRMTVGNTIIIFMILSLIVTLILLFFINPIVSIMSTPVEAIQETTLYLKICFIGIPFITAYNIISSIFRGLGDSKSPMYFVAVACFFNIVLDFIFIGYFNMHAVGAAFGTVISQLMSVIVALFAIIKRKLIVIHRYHLKLHKKIIKDIFKIGFPISMQDGLIQVSFIIITIIANSRGVDIAAAVGVVEKIISFLFLVPSSMLSAISAICAQCVGTKQHQRARQTLRYGCFIALGFGIFFALTCQFISKEILSLFTSEAIVIMYGSQYLKGYVLDCVFASIHFCFSGFFTAYGYSIISFIHNVISIVLIRVPGAYITSKLFPETLLPMGLTPALGSILSAMICVSIFIIMKKKNKFDY
;
A
#
# COMPACT_ATOMS: atom_id res chain seq x y z
N MET A 1 -16.56 -6.88 16.59
CA MET A 1 -16.52 -8.27 17.12
C MET A 1 -15.27 -8.95 16.63
N GLN A 2 -14.48 -9.57 17.53
CA GLN A 2 -13.38 -10.43 17.13
C GLN A 2 -13.93 -11.57 16.27
N LYS A 3 -13.44 -11.72 15.04
CA LYS A 3 -13.92 -12.75 14.13
C LYS A 3 -12.92 -13.89 14.08
N ASP A 4 -13.39 -15.09 14.39
CA ASP A 4 -12.59 -16.31 14.26
C ASP A 4 -12.54 -16.72 12.78
N LEU A 5 -11.41 -16.42 12.11
CA LEU A 5 -11.20 -16.72 10.70
C LEU A 5 -10.75 -18.18 10.47
N THR A 6 -10.56 -18.94 11.56
CA THR A 6 -10.15 -20.34 11.49
C THR A 6 -11.32 -21.29 11.31
N LYS A 7 -12.57 -20.79 11.36
CA LYS A 7 -13.81 -21.57 11.20
C LYS A 7 -14.53 -21.23 9.89
N GLY A 8 -15.41 -22.13 9.46
CA GLY A 8 -16.25 -21.98 8.25
C GLY A 8 -15.46 -22.15 6.94
N SER A 9 -16.01 -21.71 5.82
CA SER A 9 -15.38 -21.81 4.49
C SER A 9 -14.19 -20.84 4.37
N ALA A 10 -13.01 -21.34 3.98
CA ALA A 10 -11.83 -20.54 3.74
C ALA A 10 -12.06 -19.51 2.61
N LEU A 11 -12.74 -19.91 1.52
CA LEU A 11 -13.09 -19.05 0.41
C LEU A 11 -13.99 -17.89 0.87
N LYS A 12 -15.06 -18.18 1.63
CA LYS A 12 -15.96 -17.16 2.16
C LYS A 12 -15.22 -16.18 3.09
N ASN A 13 -14.30 -16.69 3.91
CA ASN A 13 -13.50 -15.84 4.80
C ASN A 13 -12.58 -14.90 4.03
N ILE A 14 -11.92 -15.38 2.96
CA ILE A 14 -11.06 -14.54 2.12
C ILE A 14 -11.88 -13.42 1.49
N ILE A 15 -12.99 -13.73 0.81
CA ILE A 15 -13.82 -12.74 0.13
C ILE A 15 -14.39 -11.74 1.14
N THR A 16 -14.95 -12.23 2.26
CA THR A 16 -15.56 -11.37 3.28
C THR A 16 -14.54 -10.47 3.98
N PHE A 17 -13.27 -10.89 4.05
CA PHE A 17 -12.21 -10.10 4.68
C PHE A 17 -11.51 -9.17 3.68
N SER A 18 -11.23 -9.63 2.46
CA SER A 18 -10.51 -8.84 1.45
C SER A 18 -11.35 -7.73 0.84
N LEU A 19 -12.67 -7.95 0.64
CA LEU A 19 -13.53 -6.95 0.00
C LEU A 19 -13.62 -5.62 0.79
N PRO A 20 -13.87 -5.60 2.12
CA PRO A 20 -13.82 -4.35 2.87
C PRO A 20 -12.43 -3.69 2.87
N PHE A 21 -11.37 -4.50 2.85
CA PHE A 21 -10.02 -3.98 2.77
C PHE A 21 -9.71 -3.36 1.40
N LEU A 22 -10.17 -4.01 0.32
CA LEU A 22 -10.11 -3.47 -1.04
C LEU A 22 -10.86 -2.14 -1.15
N LEU A 23 -12.08 -2.08 -0.61
CA LEU A 23 -12.87 -0.85 -0.59
C LEU A 23 -12.19 0.26 0.24
N ALA A 24 -11.54 -0.08 1.36
CA ALA A 24 -10.77 0.89 2.12
C ALA A 24 -9.61 1.48 1.30
N ASN A 25 -8.84 0.63 0.61
CA ASN A 25 -7.75 1.08 -0.26
C ASN A 25 -8.26 1.91 -1.45
N PHE A 26 -9.39 1.48 -2.05
CA PHE A 26 -10.03 2.24 -3.13
C PHE A 26 -10.45 3.64 -2.66
N LEU A 27 -11.14 3.76 -1.52
CA LEU A 27 -11.52 5.05 -0.94
C LEU A 27 -10.30 5.92 -0.63
N GLN A 28 -9.21 5.32 -0.16
CA GLN A 28 -7.96 6.03 0.13
C GLN A 28 -7.31 6.58 -1.14
N THR A 29 -7.31 5.81 -2.23
CA THR A 29 -6.82 6.27 -3.53
C THR A 29 -7.74 7.33 -4.11
N PHE A 30 -9.05 7.16 -3.94
CA PHE A 30 -10.07 8.07 -4.45
C PHE A 30 -9.99 9.46 -3.82
N TYR A 31 -9.86 9.57 -2.49
CA TYR A 31 -9.73 10.89 -1.89
C TYR A 31 -8.42 11.59 -2.28
N GLY A 32 -7.31 10.87 -2.43
CA GLY A 32 -6.07 11.47 -2.93
C GLY A 32 -6.19 11.98 -4.37
N MET A 33 -7.05 11.37 -5.20
CA MET A 33 -7.39 11.92 -6.53
C MET A 33 -8.33 13.13 -6.43
N ALA A 34 -9.27 13.10 -5.48
CA ALA A 34 -10.17 14.24 -5.25
C ALA A 34 -9.40 15.49 -4.80
N ASP A 35 -8.37 15.34 -3.93
CA ASP A 35 -7.47 16.44 -3.56
C ASP A 35 -6.88 17.12 -4.81
N LEU A 36 -6.28 16.31 -5.72
CA LEU A 36 -5.68 16.81 -6.96
C LEU A 36 -6.71 17.46 -7.89
N PHE A 37 -7.90 16.86 -7.99
CA PHE A 37 -8.98 17.41 -8.81
C PHE A 37 -9.44 18.76 -8.28
N ILE A 38 -9.70 18.87 -6.98
CA ILE A 38 -10.19 20.12 -6.36
C ILE A 38 -9.11 21.22 -6.46
N VAL A 39 -7.84 20.90 -6.14
CA VAL A 39 -6.72 21.85 -6.31
C VAL A 39 -6.61 22.30 -7.75
N GLY A 40 -6.73 21.40 -8.73
CA GLY A 40 -6.65 21.72 -10.15
C GLY A 40 -7.79 22.63 -10.66
N GLN A 41 -8.99 22.53 -10.03
CA GLN A 41 -10.14 23.36 -10.42
C GLN A 41 -10.07 24.78 -9.86
N TYR A 42 -9.56 24.95 -8.64
CA TYR A 42 -9.59 26.24 -7.94
C TYR A 42 -8.26 26.98 -7.94
N ASN A 43 -7.13 26.27 -8.15
CA ASN A 43 -5.80 26.85 -8.03
C ASN A 43 -4.96 26.61 -9.31
N GLY A 44 -3.87 27.36 -9.42
CA GLY A 44 -2.98 27.28 -10.59
C GLY A 44 -2.06 26.06 -10.60
N ALA A 45 -1.30 25.91 -11.69
CA ALA A 45 -0.40 24.79 -11.94
C ALA A 45 0.67 24.58 -10.83
N ALA A 46 1.14 25.66 -10.20
CA ALA A 46 2.11 25.59 -9.11
C ALA A 46 1.56 24.82 -7.89
N SER A 47 0.31 25.13 -7.46
CA SER A 47 -0.34 24.44 -6.34
C SER A 47 -0.65 23.00 -6.69
N LEU A 48 -1.14 22.73 -7.90
CA LEU A 48 -1.40 21.36 -8.38
C LEU A 48 -0.12 20.52 -8.39
N SER A 49 0.98 21.07 -8.90
CA SER A 49 2.29 20.41 -8.89
C SER A 49 2.77 20.17 -7.45
N GLY A 50 2.63 21.18 -6.58
CA GLY A 50 3.01 21.08 -5.17
C GLY A 50 2.28 19.96 -4.42
N VAL A 51 0.96 19.85 -4.57
CA VAL A 51 0.15 18.78 -3.97
C VAL A 51 0.48 17.41 -4.60
N SER A 52 0.68 17.36 -5.92
CA SER A 52 1.02 16.11 -6.60
C SER A 52 2.34 15.52 -6.12
N ILE A 53 3.40 16.33 -6.07
CA ILE A 53 4.72 15.92 -5.58
C ILE A 53 4.67 15.57 -4.07
N GLY A 54 4.04 16.45 -3.30
CA GLY A 54 3.90 16.26 -1.86
C GLY A 54 3.11 14.99 -1.50
N SER A 55 2.02 14.71 -2.21
CA SER A 55 1.22 13.50 -1.99
C SER A 55 1.98 12.22 -2.37
N GLN A 56 2.85 12.26 -3.38
CA GLN A 56 3.71 11.12 -3.73
C GLN A 56 4.70 10.79 -2.62
N VAL A 57 5.34 11.81 -2.02
CA VAL A 57 6.22 11.64 -0.86
C VAL A 57 5.43 11.06 0.32
N MET A 58 4.25 11.61 0.63
CA MET A 58 3.39 11.14 1.71
C MET A 58 2.91 9.70 1.48
N HIS A 59 2.60 9.33 0.24
CA HIS A 59 2.22 7.97 -0.12
C HIS A 59 3.35 6.98 0.20
N MET A 60 4.59 7.29 -0.22
CA MET A 60 5.76 6.45 0.07
C MET A 60 5.95 6.23 1.58
N ILE A 61 5.88 7.31 2.37
CA ILE A 61 6.00 7.24 3.84
C ILE A 61 4.88 6.38 4.43
N THR A 62 3.64 6.58 3.98
CA THR A 62 2.45 5.87 4.47
C THR A 62 2.54 4.37 4.19
N VAL A 63 2.92 3.95 2.98
CA VAL A 63 3.05 2.51 2.66
C VAL A 63 4.15 1.85 3.47
N MET A 64 5.26 2.56 3.74
CA MET A 64 6.32 2.05 4.60
C MET A 64 5.85 1.88 6.07
N LEU A 65 5.09 2.82 6.60
CA LEU A 65 4.48 2.72 7.95
C LEU A 65 3.48 1.56 8.02
N VAL A 66 2.64 1.39 7.00
CA VAL A 66 1.70 0.26 6.88
C VAL A 66 2.45 -1.08 6.81
N GLY A 67 3.57 -1.13 6.08
CA GLY A 67 4.45 -2.30 6.00
C GLY A 67 4.97 -2.71 7.38
N ILE A 68 5.49 -1.76 8.19
CA ILE A 68 5.91 -2.06 9.57
C ILE A 68 4.72 -2.52 10.42
N ALA A 69 3.55 -1.86 10.28
CA ALA A 69 2.34 -2.19 11.04
C ALA A 69 1.78 -3.59 10.70
N MET A 70 2.12 -4.16 9.53
CA MET A 70 1.77 -5.53 9.19
C MET A 70 2.35 -6.55 10.19
N GLY A 71 3.53 -6.26 10.78
CA GLY A 71 4.11 -7.06 11.86
C GLY A 71 3.15 -7.18 13.06
N SER A 72 2.52 -6.08 13.45
CA SER A 72 1.49 -6.06 14.50
C SER A 72 0.25 -6.87 14.12
N THR A 73 -0.24 -6.72 12.87
CA THR A 73 -1.38 -7.51 12.36
C THR A 73 -1.12 -9.02 12.51
N VAL A 74 0.05 -9.49 12.10
CA VAL A 74 0.42 -10.91 12.15
C VAL A 74 0.57 -11.40 13.58
N MET A 75 1.27 -10.66 14.44
CA MET A 75 1.47 -11.06 15.84
C MET A 75 0.14 -11.13 16.60
N ILE A 76 -0.72 -10.11 16.44
CA ILE A 76 -2.06 -10.09 17.04
C ILE A 76 -2.88 -11.28 16.50
N GLY A 77 -2.88 -11.50 15.18
CA GLY A 77 -3.61 -12.60 14.55
C GLY A 77 -3.17 -13.98 15.10
N ARG A 78 -1.87 -14.20 15.26
CA ARG A 78 -1.33 -15.44 15.87
C ARG A 78 -1.84 -15.61 17.30
N TYR A 79 -1.74 -14.59 18.16
CA TYR A 79 -2.20 -14.69 19.54
C TYR A 79 -3.73 -14.83 19.64
N VAL A 80 -4.50 -14.27 18.69
CA VAL A 80 -5.93 -14.56 18.55
C VAL A 80 -6.16 -16.06 18.28
N GLY A 81 -5.40 -16.64 17.35
CA GLY A 81 -5.46 -18.08 17.05
C GLY A 81 -5.06 -18.95 18.25
N GLU A 82 -3.96 -18.61 18.92
CA GLU A 82 -3.46 -19.29 20.12
C GLU A 82 -4.36 -19.09 21.36
N ARG A 83 -5.36 -18.20 21.29
CA ARG A 83 -6.22 -17.79 22.43
C ARG A 83 -5.43 -17.21 23.61
N LYS A 84 -4.28 -16.61 23.35
CA LYS A 84 -3.41 -15.96 24.33
C LYS A 84 -3.81 -14.51 24.55
N GLU A 85 -4.81 -14.29 25.38
CA GLU A 85 -5.39 -12.95 25.62
C GLU A 85 -4.38 -11.95 26.20
N LYS A 86 -3.51 -12.40 27.11
CA LYS A 86 -2.49 -11.53 27.75
C LYS A 86 -1.48 -11.03 26.71
N GLU A 87 -0.88 -11.95 25.93
CA GLU A 87 0.11 -11.65 24.92
C GLU A 87 -0.49 -10.77 23.78
N LYS A 88 -1.75 -11.04 23.41
CA LYS A 88 -2.50 -10.22 22.47
C LYS A 88 -2.61 -8.77 22.95
N ARG A 89 -3.06 -8.55 24.21
CA ARG A 89 -3.19 -7.20 24.80
C ARG A 89 -1.84 -6.51 24.94
N MET A 90 -0.81 -7.24 25.34
CA MET A 90 0.56 -6.71 25.40
C MET A 90 1.08 -6.31 24.03
N THR A 91 0.79 -7.09 22.98
CA THR A 91 1.17 -6.75 21.61
C THR A 91 0.46 -5.49 21.15
N VAL A 92 -0.84 -5.35 21.40
CA VAL A 92 -1.58 -4.12 21.10
C VAL A 92 -0.99 -2.91 21.83
N GLY A 93 -0.72 -3.01 23.13
CA GLY A 93 -0.14 -1.92 23.89
C GLY A 93 1.25 -1.51 23.39
N ASN A 94 2.12 -2.49 23.11
CA ASN A 94 3.44 -2.25 22.54
C ASN A 94 3.38 -1.62 21.15
N THR A 95 2.44 -2.08 20.30
CA THR A 95 2.19 -1.49 18.98
C THR A 95 1.88 0.00 19.11
N ILE A 96 0.92 0.37 19.96
CA ILE A 96 0.53 1.78 20.14
C ILE A 96 1.74 2.64 20.54
N ILE A 97 2.47 2.23 21.59
CA ILE A 97 3.58 3.05 22.10
C ILE A 97 4.69 3.18 21.08
N ILE A 98 5.14 2.07 20.48
CA ILE A 98 6.28 2.09 19.57
C ILE A 98 5.98 2.92 18.34
N PHE A 99 4.82 2.74 17.75
CA PHE A 99 4.49 3.47 16.54
C PHE A 99 4.24 4.96 16.82
N MET A 100 3.71 5.31 17.99
CA MET A 100 3.61 6.72 18.37
C MET A 100 5.01 7.34 18.57
N ILE A 101 5.94 6.63 19.18
CA ILE A 101 7.35 7.08 19.29
C ILE A 101 7.97 7.16 17.90
N LEU A 102 7.80 6.13 17.07
CA LEU A 102 8.32 6.09 15.71
C LEU A 102 7.76 7.24 14.87
N SER A 103 6.46 7.53 14.97
CA SER A 103 5.83 8.64 14.24
C SER A 103 6.43 10.00 14.61
N LEU A 104 6.70 10.23 15.90
CA LEU A 104 7.34 11.48 16.36
C LEU A 104 8.77 11.59 15.83
N ILE A 105 9.55 10.49 15.88
CA ILE A 105 10.92 10.46 15.34
C ILE A 105 10.90 10.72 13.83
N VAL A 106 10.02 10.04 13.08
CA VAL A 106 9.89 10.23 11.63
C VAL A 106 9.46 11.66 11.31
N THR A 107 8.50 12.24 12.05
CA THR A 107 8.09 13.63 11.90
C THR A 107 9.28 14.58 12.05
N LEU A 108 10.07 14.45 13.12
CA LEU A 108 11.23 15.31 13.36
C LEU A 108 12.29 15.18 12.27
N ILE A 109 12.61 13.94 11.86
CA ILE A 109 13.56 13.69 10.78
C ILE A 109 13.07 14.32 9.46
N LEU A 110 11.82 14.11 9.08
CA LEU A 110 11.29 14.61 7.82
C LEU A 110 11.16 16.14 7.81
N LEU A 111 10.80 16.76 8.93
CA LEU A 111 10.80 18.23 9.04
C LEU A 111 12.20 18.82 8.91
N PHE A 112 13.22 18.14 9.45
CA PHE A 112 14.60 18.55 9.29
C PHE A 112 15.11 18.42 7.84
N PHE A 113 14.70 17.36 7.15
CA PHE A 113 15.13 17.07 5.77
C PHE A 113 14.17 17.56 4.69
N ILE A 114 13.21 18.45 4.99
CA ILE A 114 12.19 18.89 4.04
C ILE A 114 12.77 19.50 2.76
N ASN A 115 13.76 20.40 2.88
CA ASN A 115 14.40 21.04 1.75
C ASN A 115 15.18 20.05 0.86
N PRO A 116 16.03 19.14 1.39
CA PRO A 116 16.62 18.05 0.64
C PRO A 116 15.58 17.18 -0.09
N ILE A 117 14.47 16.84 0.56
CA ILE A 117 13.40 16.02 -0.05
C ILE A 117 12.81 16.76 -1.27
N VAL A 118 12.44 18.03 -1.13
CA VAL A 118 11.88 18.84 -2.21
C VAL A 118 12.87 18.96 -3.37
N SER A 119 14.16 19.08 -3.08
CA SER A 119 15.22 19.13 -4.11
C SER A 119 15.39 17.80 -4.83
N ILE A 120 15.43 16.67 -4.10
CA ILE A 120 15.56 15.31 -4.69
C ILE A 120 14.36 14.99 -5.60
N MET A 121 13.17 15.51 -5.25
CA MET A 121 11.97 15.33 -6.07
C MET A 121 11.98 16.17 -7.36
N SER A 122 13.06 16.94 -7.62
CA SER A 122 13.18 17.81 -8.81
C SER A 122 11.96 18.73 -8.98
N THR A 123 11.51 19.30 -7.87
CA THR A 123 10.33 20.16 -7.82
C THR A 123 10.55 21.41 -8.68
N PRO A 124 9.62 21.78 -9.60
CA PRO A 124 9.70 23.02 -10.36
C PRO A 124 9.81 24.24 -9.43
N VAL A 125 10.58 25.26 -9.84
CA VAL A 125 10.89 26.43 -9.00
C VAL A 125 9.60 27.12 -8.50
N GLU A 126 8.59 27.21 -9.37
CA GLU A 126 7.29 27.81 -9.07
C GLU A 126 6.47 27.01 -8.05
N ALA A 127 6.74 25.71 -7.91
CA ALA A 127 6.02 24.81 -7.00
C ALA A 127 6.78 24.55 -5.69
N ILE A 128 8.04 24.99 -5.52
CA ILE A 128 8.86 24.70 -4.33
C ILE A 128 8.16 25.17 -3.06
N GLN A 129 7.64 26.39 -3.05
CA GLN A 129 6.98 26.94 -1.86
C GLN A 129 5.72 26.14 -1.49
N GLU A 130 4.86 25.86 -2.46
CA GLU A 130 3.62 25.09 -2.27
C GLU A 130 3.92 23.66 -1.78
N THR A 131 4.89 22.98 -2.41
CA THR A 131 5.33 21.63 -2.00
C THR A 131 5.88 21.62 -0.57
N THR A 132 6.72 22.62 -0.23
CA THR A 132 7.33 22.73 1.10
C THR A 132 6.27 22.95 2.19
N LEU A 133 5.31 23.84 1.95
CA LEU A 133 4.22 24.11 2.89
C LEU A 133 3.30 22.89 3.04
N TYR A 134 2.94 22.26 1.93
CA TYR A 134 2.15 21.02 1.93
C TYR A 134 2.83 19.93 2.77
N LEU A 135 4.09 19.62 2.48
CA LEU A 135 4.86 18.60 3.18
C LEU A 135 5.04 18.94 4.66
N LYS A 136 5.29 20.21 5.01
CA LYS A 136 5.46 20.64 6.40
C LYS A 136 4.21 20.31 7.23
N ILE A 137 3.02 20.62 6.73
CA ILE A 137 1.75 20.35 7.40
C ILE A 137 1.50 18.84 7.48
N CYS A 138 1.70 18.12 6.37
CA CYS A 138 1.52 16.67 6.33
C CYS A 138 2.51 15.93 7.25
N PHE A 139 3.76 16.37 7.35
CA PHE A 139 4.75 15.77 8.27
C PHE A 139 4.36 15.99 9.72
N ILE A 140 3.83 17.16 10.10
CA ILE A 140 3.25 17.38 11.43
C ILE A 140 2.04 16.45 11.66
N GLY A 141 1.32 16.10 10.60
CA GLY A 141 0.18 15.19 10.63
C GLY A 141 0.53 13.70 10.70
N ILE A 142 1.81 13.30 10.51
CA ILE A 142 2.23 11.89 10.54
C ILE A 142 1.77 11.14 11.80
N PRO A 143 1.77 11.70 13.02
CA PRO A 143 1.24 11.00 14.19
C PRO A 143 -0.22 10.56 14.03
N PHE A 144 -1.07 11.37 13.41
CA PHE A 144 -2.49 11.03 13.17
C PHE A 144 -2.65 9.96 12.09
N ILE A 145 -1.87 10.09 10.98
CA ILE A 145 -1.83 9.10 9.90
C ILE A 145 -1.35 7.75 10.47
N THR A 146 -0.31 7.77 11.31
CA THR A 146 0.22 6.57 11.96
C THR A 146 -0.82 5.97 12.92
N ALA A 147 -1.48 6.78 13.75
CA ALA A 147 -2.51 6.33 14.68
C ALA A 147 -3.65 5.60 13.94
N TYR A 148 -4.15 6.16 12.82
CA TYR A 148 -5.15 5.49 12.00
C TYR A 148 -4.65 4.13 11.49
N ASN A 149 -3.43 4.08 10.93
CA ASN A 149 -2.85 2.85 10.36
C ASN A 149 -2.60 1.77 11.41
N ILE A 150 -2.19 2.16 12.62
CA ILE A 150 -2.04 1.24 13.76
C ILE A 150 -3.39 0.65 14.16
N ILE A 151 -4.40 1.51 14.36
CA ILE A 151 -5.74 1.06 14.73
C ILE A 151 -6.25 0.08 13.67
N SER A 152 -6.14 0.41 12.39
CA SER A 152 -6.51 -0.45 11.28
C SER A 152 -5.76 -1.79 11.29
N SER A 153 -4.46 -1.77 11.59
CA SER A 153 -3.62 -2.95 11.71
C SER A 153 -4.05 -3.87 12.87
N ILE A 154 -4.39 -3.29 14.02
CA ILE A 154 -4.91 -4.01 15.18
C ILE A 154 -6.24 -4.68 14.85
N PHE A 155 -7.18 -3.95 14.23
CA PHE A 155 -8.47 -4.51 13.83
C PHE A 155 -8.32 -5.66 12.82
N ARG A 156 -7.42 -5.52 11.84
CA ARG A 156 -7.10 -6.60 10.89
C ARG A 156 -6.57 -7.83 11.60
N GLY A 157 -5.65 -7.67 12.55
CA GLY A 157 -5.15 -8.79 13.37
C GLY A 157 -6.24 -9.47 14.20
N LEU A 158 -7.23 -8.72 14.69
CA LEU A 158 -8.41 -9.24 15.39
C LEU A 158 -9.42 -9.93 14.45
N GLY A 159 -9.20 -9.90 13.13
CA GLY A 159 -10.08 -10.50 12.12
C GLY A 159 -11.21 -9.57 11.66
N ASP A 160 -11.15 -8.28 11.97
CA ASP A 160 -12.14 -7.28 11.54
C ASP A 160 -11.54 -6.35 10.47
N SER A 161 -11.92 -6.56 9.22
CA SER A 161 -11.58 -5.69 8.09
C SER A 161 -12.65 -4.63 7.79
N LYS A 162 -13.86 -4.78 8.34
CA LYS A 162 -14.96 -3.86 8.09
C LYS A 162 -14.80 -2.54 8.84
N SER A 163 -14.39 -2.59 10.11
CA SER A 163 -14.24 -1.38 10.91
C SER A 163 -13.21 -0.40 10.31
N PRO A 164 -11.99 -0.82 9.88
CA PRO A 164 -11.08 0.05 9.16
C PRO A 164 -11.67 0.68 7.89
N MET A 165 -12.47 -0.06 7.14
CA MET A 165 -13.15 0.47 5.95
C MET A 165 -14.09 1.65 6.31
N TYR A 166 -14.88 1.52 7.39
CA TYR A 166 -15.73 2.62 7.83
C TYR A 166 -14.92 3.84 8.30
N PHE A 167 -13.77 3.61 8.96
CA PHE A 167 -12.91 4.71 9.39
C PHE A 167 -12.32 5.47 8.20
N VAL A 168 -11.91 4.76 7.14
CA VAL A 168 -11.46 5.40 5.87
C VAL A 168 -12.61 6.13 5.18
N ALA A 169 -13.81 5.55 5.16
CA ALA A 169 -14.97 6.21 4.56
C ALA A 169 -15.28 7.56 5.24
N VAL A 170 -15.14 7.62 6.57
CA VAL A 170 -15.25 8.88 7.32
C VAL A 170 -14.13 9.84 6.94
N ALA A 171 -12.86 9.36 6.86
CA ALA A 171 -11.75 10.20 6.43
C ALA A 171 -11.98 10.76 5.03
N CYS A 172 -12.39 9.92 4.07
CA CYS A 172 -12.68 10.31 2.69
C CYS A 172 -13.76 11.41 2.61
N PHE A 173 -14.87 11.23 3.35
CA PHE A 173 -15.94 12.22 3.40
C PHE A 173 -15.45 13.56 3.94
N PHE A 174 -14.78 13.56 5.08
CA PHE A 174 -14.29 14.81 5.69
C PHE A 174 -13.19 15.44 4.84
N ASN A 175 -12.29 14.66 4.21
CA ASN A 175 -11.25 15.20 3.33
C ASN A 175 -11.88 15.99 2.17
N ILE A 176 -12.80 15.37 1.41
CA ILE A 176 -13.44 16.04 0.27
C ILE A 176 -14.19 17.31 0.72
N VAL A 177 -14.93 17.25 1.82
CA VAL A 177 -15.68 18.42 2.35
C VAL A 177 -14.70 19.53 2.77
N LEU A 178 -13.63 19.19 3.48
CA LEU A 178 -12.65 20.16 3.95
C LEU A 178 -11.84 20.75 2.80
N ASP A 179 -11.56 20.00 1.74
CA ASP A 179 -10.89 20.51 0.55
C ASP A 179 -11.75 21.56 -0.14
N PHE A 180 -13.06 21.34 -0.33
CA PHE A 180 -13.95 22.36 -0.86
C PHE A 180 -14.00 23.61 0.02
N ILE A 181 -13.93 23.45 1.34
CA ILE A 181 -13.92 24.60 2.28
C ILE A 181 -12.57 25.32 2.23
N PHE A 182 -11.44 24.61 2.39
CA PHE A 182 -10.14 25.26 2.51
C PHE A 182 -9.60 25.74 1.17
N ILE A 183 -9.78 24.95 0.10
CA ILE A 183 -9.27 25.28 -1.21
C ILE A 183 -10.29 26.14 -1.97
N GLY A 184 -11.57 25.71 -2.00
CA GLY A 184 -12.60 26.40 -2.78
C GLY A 184 -13.07 27.71 -2.14
N TYR A 185 -13.36 27.73 -0.84
CA TYR A 185 -13.89 28.91 -0.16
C TYR A 185 -12.81 29.83 0.41
N PHE A 186 -11.81 29.27 1.12
CA PHE A 186 -10.74 30.05 1.75
C PHE A 186 -9.52 30.31 0.85
N ASN A 187 -9.44 29.73 -0.36
CA ASN A 187 -8.32 29.85 -1.29
C ASN A 187 -6.95 29.55 -0.67
N MET A 188 -6.87 28.49 0.14
CA MET A 188 -5.65 28.14 0.86
C MET A 188 -4.63 27.34 0.02
N HIS A 189 -4.87 27.16 -1.27
CA HIS A 189 -3.96 26.47 -2.18
C HIS A 189 -3.53 25.07 -1.67
N ALA A 190 -2.26 24.68 -1.84
CA ALA A 190 -1.73 23.40 -1.35
C ALA A 190 -1.80 23.26 0.19
N VAL A 191 -1.75 24.37 0.92
CA VAL A 191 -1.94 24.38 2.39
C VAL A 191 -3.32 23.86 2.77
N GLY A 192 -4.36 24.24 2.00
CA GLY A 192 -5.73 23.77 2.21
C GLY A 192 -5.86 22.27 2.05
N ALA A 193 -5.29 21.69 0.99
CA ALA A 193 -5.26 20.25 0.76
C ALA A 193 -4.52 19.50 1.90
N ALA A 194 -3.39 20.05 2.37
CA ALA A 194 -2.66 19.46 3.48
C ALA A 194 -3.47 19.45 4.79
N PHE A 195 -4.15 20.54 5.13
CA PHE A 195 -5.05 20.59 6.27
C PHE A 195 -6.24 19.65 6.10
N GLY A 196 -6.87 19.59 4.92
CA GLY A 196 -7.93 18.64 4.59
C GLY A 196 -7.51 17.20 4.88
N THR A 197 -6.35 16.81 4.40
CA THR A 197 -5.77 15.48 4.62
C THR A 197 -5.49 15.20 6.11
N VAL A 198 -4.82 16.12 6.82
CA VAL A 198 -4.43 15.87 8.23
C VAL A 198 -5.64 15.85 9.16
N ILE A 199 -6.57 16.80 8.98
CA ILE A 199 -7.78 16.89 9.82
C ILE A 199 -8.71 15.69 9.55
N SER A 200 -8.87 15.26 8.30
CA SER A 200 -9.66 14.07 7.98
C SER A 200 -9.12 12.80 8.63
N GLN A 201 -7.78 12.62 8.66
CA GLN A 201 -7.15 11.51 9.37
C GLN A 201 -7.37 11.59 10.89
N LEU A 202 -7.28 12.79 11.48
CA LEU A 202 -7.60 12.99 12.88
C LEU A 202 -9.07 12.63 13.19
N MET A 203 -10.01 13.04 12.34
CA MET A 203 -11.44 12.68 12.49
C MET A 203 -11.64 11.17 12.44
N SER A 204 -10.96 10.50 11.50
CA SER A 204 -10.97 9.03 11.40
C SER A 204 -10.47 8.37 12.68
N VAL A 205 -9.37 8.87 13.26
CA VAL A 205 -8.83 8.38 14.55
C VAL A 205 -9.82 8.58 15.69
N ILE A 206 -10.46 9.75 15.79
CA ILE A 206 -11.48 10.03 16.82
C ILE A 206 -12.64 9.03 16.71
N VAL A 207 -13.16 8.81 15.52
CA VAL A 207 -14.25 7.84 15.28
C VAL A 207 -13.81 6.42 15.63
N ALA A 208 -12.57 6.06 15.26
CA ALA A 208 -12.02 4.75 15.57
C ALA A 208 -11.86 4.53 17.08
N LEU A 209 -11.32 5.52 17.82
CA LEU A 209 -11.21 5.48 19.28
C LEU A 209 -12.59 5.38 19.97
N PHE A 210 -13.57 6.17 19.51
CA PHE A 210 -14.93 6.07 19.99
C PHE A 210 -15.52 4.65 19.79
N ALA A 211 -15.30 4.06 18.61
CA ALA A 211 -15.72 2.70 18.32
C ALA A 211 -15.04 1.66 19.24
N ILE A 212 -13.75 1.82 19.53
CA ILE A 212 -13.00 0.94 20.44
C ILE A 212 -13.58 1.02 21.85
N ILE A 213 -13.80 2.23 22.37
CA ILE A 213 -14.32 2.47 23.73
C ILE A 213 -15.75 1.93 23.86
N LYS A 214 -16.63 2.31 22.92
CA LYS A 214 -18.06 1.89 22.94
C LYS A 214 -18.22 0.37 22.86
N ARG A 215 -17.45 -0.30 22.03
CA ARG A 215 -17.53 -1.75 21.81
C ARG A 215 -16.71 -2.57 22.82
N LYS A 216 -15.96 -1.92 23.72
CA LYS A 216 -15.04 -2.58 24.69
C LYS A 216 -14.14 -3.63 24.02
N LEU A 217 -13.71 -3.37 22.77
CA LEU A 217 -13.01 -4.36 21.94
C LEU A 217 -11.62 -4.70 22.47
N ILE A 218 -10.98 -3.74 23.11
CA ILE A 218 -9.63 -3.86 23.62
C ILE A 218 -9.59 -3.21 25.00
N VAL A 219 -9.53 -4.04 26.04
CA VAL A 219 -9.31 -3.54 27.40
C VAL A 219 -7.80 -3.51 27.65
N ILE A 220 -7.24 -2.29 27.60
CA ILE A 220 -5.82 -2.06 27.86
C ILE A 220 -5.69 -1.54 29.29
N HIS A 221 -4.98 -2.27 30.13
CA HIS A 221 -4.55 -1.77 31.45
C HIS A 221 -3.14 -1.20 31.36
N ARG A 222 -2.77 -0.33 32.29
CA ARG A 222 -1.44 0.34 32.31
C ARG A 222 -0.26 -0.62 32.20
N TYR A 223 -0.36 -1.85 32.74
CA TYR A 223 0.70 -2.85 32.66
C TYR A 223 0.91 -3.41 31.24
N HIS A 224 -0.12 -3.40 30.36
CA HIS A 224 0.00 -3.80 28.95
C HIS A 224 0.79 -2.77 28.11
N LEU A 225 0.93 -1.54 28.62
CA LEU A 225 1.68 -0.48 27.99
C LEU A 225 3.19 -0.53 28.33
N LYS A 226 3.64 -1.49 29.15
CA LYS A 226 5.08 -1.69 29.38
C LYS A 226 5.73 -2.24 28.11
N LEU A 227 6.87 -1.66 27.73
CA LEU A 227 7.63 -2.06 26.56
C LEU A 227 8.27 -3.44 26.79
N HIS A 228 7.96 -4.38 25.91
CA HIS A 228 8.50 -5.74 25.94
C HIS A 228 9.42 -5.95 24.75
N LYS A 229 10.75 -5.97 24.96
CA LYS A 229 11.77 -6.10 23.91
C LYS A 229 11.51 -7.25 22.94
N LYS A 230 11.01 -8.41 23.43
CA LYS A 230 10.70 -9.58 22.60
C LYS A 230 9.56 -9.26 21.61
N ILE A 231 8.46 -8.68 22.10
CA ILE A 231 7.30 -8.33 21.26
C ILE A 231 7.71 -7.30 20.20
N ILE A 232 8.47 -6.30 20.60
CA ILE A 232 9.00 -5.27 19.73
C ILE A 232 9.85 -5.88 18.62
N LYS A 233 10.82 -6.73 19.01
CA LYS A 233 11.69 -7.42 18.06
C LYS A 233 10.89 -8.27 17.07
N ASP A 234 9.85 -8.97 17.53
CA ASP A 234 9.03 -9.82 16.67
C ASP A 234 8.18 -9.00 15.68
N ILE A 235 7.60 -7.85 16.12
CA ILE A 235 6.88 -6.92 15.26
C ILE A 235 7.81 -6.39 14.15
N PHE A 236 8.99 -5.90 14.52
CA PHE A 236 9.94 -5.34 13.54
C PHE A 236 10.54 -6.42 12.65
N LYS A 237 10.82 -7.61 13.16
CA LYS A 237 11.30 -8.74 12.36
C LYS A 237 10.36 -9.10 11.21
N ILE A 238 9.05 -8.95 11.42
CA ILE A 238 8.04 -9.20 10.39
C ILE A 238 7.80 -7.95 9.56
N GLY A 239 7.63 -6.79 10.19
CA GLY A 239 7.18 -5.57 9.53
C GLY A 239 8.28 -4.85 8.76
N PHE A 240 9.52 -4.83 9.25
CA PHE A 240 10.60 -4.09 8.60
C PHE A 240 10.93 -4.57 7.18
N PRO A 241 11.03 -5.90 6.91
CA PRO A 241 11.24 -6.36 5.54
C PRO A 241 10.10 -5.96 4.59
N ILE A 242 8.85 -5.93 5.06
CA ILE A 242 7.69 -5.53 4.25
C ILE A 242 7.77 -4.03 3.94
N SER A 243 8.09 -3.21 4.94
CA SER A 243 8.28 -1.78 4.76
C SER A 243 9.37 -1.47 3.73
N MET A 244 10.49 -2.16 3.81
CA MET A 244 11.59 -2.01 2.83
C MET A 244 11.17 -2.49 1.44
N GLN A 245 10.43 -3.59 1.34
CA GLN A 245 9.84 -4.04 0.08
C GLN A 245 8.98 -2.96 -0.56
N ASP A 246 8.02 -2.42 0.21
CA ASP A 246 7.07 -1.43 -0.30
C ASP A 246 7.78 -0.13 -0.68
N GLY A 247 8.76 0.31 0.12
CA GLY A 247 9.62 1.45 -0.20
C GLY A 247 10.39 1.27 -1.50
N LEU A 248 11.02 0.10 -1.71
CA LEU A 248 11.75 -0.21 -2.94
C LEU A 248 10.85 -0.27 -4.17
N ILE A 249 9.63 -0.76 -4.03
CA ILE A 249 8.65 -0.73 -5.12
C ILE A 249 8.37 0.73 -5.52
N GLN A 250 8.18 1.65 -4.56
CA GLN A 250 7.97 3.07 -4.86
C GLN A 250 9.20 3.70 -5.53
N VAL A 251 10.40 3.40 -5.05
CA VAL A 251 11.64 3.86 -5.69
C VAL A 251 11.74 3.35 -7.13
N SER A 252 11.35 2.10 -7.40
CA SER A 252 11.36 1.57 -8.77
C SER A 252 10.41 2.31 -9.70
N PHE A 253 9.22 2.71 -9.23
CA PHE A 253 8.30 3.55 -9.99
C PHE A 253 8.93 4.91 -10.33
N ILE A 254 9.56 5.56 -9.35
CA ILE A 254 10.24 6.85 -9.58
C ILE A 254 11.34 6.70 -10.64
N ILE A 255 12.17 5.65 -10.56
CA ILE A 255 13.24 5.43 -11.55
C ILE A 255 12.66 5.20 -12.95
N ILE A 256 11.58 4.43 -13.08
CA ILE A 256 10.92 4.19 -14.38
C ILE A 256 10.36 5.49 -14.94
N THR A 257 9.77 6.33 -14.10
CA THR A 257 9.29 7.67 -14.49
C THR A 257 10.44 8.55 -14.97
N ILE A 258 11.60 8.54 -14.30
CA ILE A 258 12.81 9.27 -14.74
C ILE A 258 13.26 8.78 -16.13
N ILE A 259 13.27 7.45 -16.35
CA ILE A 259 13.61 6.87 -17.66
C ILE A 259 12.60 7.34 -18.73
N ALA A 260 11.31 7.36 -18.42
CA ALA A 260 10.28 7.84 -19.34
C ALA A 260 10.44 9.33 -19.66
N ASN A 261 10.71 10.17 -18.65
CA ASN A 261 10.94 11.62 -18.81
C ASN A 261 12.14 11.92 -19.73
N SER A 262 13.19 11.09 -19.70
CA SER A 262 14.35 11.26 -20.59
C SER A 262 14.03 11.03 -22.07
N ARG A 263 12.87 10.48 -22.39
CA ARG A 263 12.41 10.19 -23.76
C ARG A 263 11.48 11.25 -24.36
N GLY A 264 11.13 12.26 -23.59
CA GLY A 264 10.27 13.37 -24.03
C GLY A 264 8.91 13.41 -23.33
N VAL A 265 8.22 14.54 -23.51
CA VAL A 265 7.01 14.89 -22.77
C VAL A 265 5.85 13.93 -23.04
N ASP A 266 5.67 13.54 -24.32
CA ASP A 266 4.56 12.64 -24.71
C ASP A 266 4.69 11.25 -24.08
N ILE A 267 5.92 10.72 -24.04
CA ILE A 267 6.23 9.44 -23.43
C ILE A 267 6.08 9.53 -21.90
N ALA A 268 6.56 10.59 -21.29
CA ALA A 268 6.40 10.85 -19.87
C ALA A 268 4.91 10.91 -19.48
N ALA A 269 4.09 11.63 -20.24
CA ALA A 269 2.65 11.71 -20.04
C ALA A 269 1.98 10.34 -20.19
N ALA A 270 2.32 9.59 -21.25
CA ALA A 270 1.79 8.25 -21.49
C ALA A 270 2.09 7.28 -20.34
N VAL A 271 3.35 7.23 -19.88
CA VAL A 271 3.76 6.38 -18.75
C VAL A 271 3.07 6.83 -17.46
N GLY A 272 2.99 8.14 -17.19
CA GLY A 272 2.33 8.66 -16.00
C GLY A 272 0.85 8.31 -15.91
N VAL A 273 0.10 8.38 -17.01
CA VAL A 273 -1.31 7.95 -17.07
C VAL A 273 -1.42 6.45 -16.80
N VAL A 274 -0.60 5.64 -17.46
CA VAL A 274 -0.63 4.17 -17.29
C VAL A 274 -0.28 3.76 -15.87
N GLU A 275 0.70 4.41 -15.23
CA GLU A 275 1.04 4.11 -13.83
C GLU A 275 -0.13 4.37 -12.87
N LYS A 276 -0.96 5.38 -13.12
CA LYS A 276 -2.19 5.61 -12.35
C LYS A 276 -3.18 4.46 -12.53
N ILE A 277 -3.40 4.01 -13.77
CA ILE A 277 -4.28 2.87 -14.08
C ILE A 277 -3.77 1.61 -13.37
N ILE A 278 -2.49 1.31 -13.51
CA ILE A 278 -1.85 0.15 -12.87
C ILE A 278 -1.96 0.20 -11.35
N SER A 279 -1.79 1.38 -10.74
CA SER A 279 -1.95 1.55 -9.29
C SER A 279 -3.33 1.12 -8.81
N PHE A 280 -4.40 1.40 -9.57
CA PHE A 280 -5.74 0.90 -9.27
C PHE A 280 -5.84 -0.63 -9.39
N LEU A 281 -5.26 -1.20 -10.43
CA LEU A 281 -5.29 -2.64 -10.62
C LEU A 281 -4.54 -3.40 -9.52
N PHE A 282 -3.47 -2.81 -8.99
CA PHE A 282 -2.68 -3.38 -7.91
C PHE A 282 -3.39 -3.35 -6.53
N LEU A 283 -4.50 -2.64 -6.39
CA LEU A 283 -5.30 -2.68 -5.16
C LEU A 283 -5.79 -4.10 -4.83
N VAL A 284 -6.06 -4.93 -5.84
CA VAL A 284 -6.52 -6.31 -5.62
C VAL A 284 -5.40 -7.23 -5.13
N PRO A 285 -4.24 -7.35 -5.80
CA PRO A 285 -3.10 -8.11 -5.28
C PRO A 285 -2.68 -7.67 -3.87
N SER A 286 -2.59 -6.37 -3.62
CA SER A 286 -2.25 -5.79 -2.31
C SER A 286 -3.27 -6.17 -1.23
N SER A 287 -4.56 -6.12 -1.56
CA SER A 287 -5.63 -6.53 -0.64
C SER A 287 -5.57 -8.02 -0.33
N MET A 288 -5.20 -8.87 -1.30
CA MET A 288 -5.02 -10.30 -1.10
C MET A 288 -3.81 -10.59 -0.21
N LEU A 289 -2.67 -9.89 -0.39
CA LEU A 289 -1.52 -10.00 0.51
C LEU A 289 -1.94 -9.77 1.97
N SER A 290 -2.65 -8.68 2.24
CA SER A 290 -3.09 -8.33 3.59
C SER A 290 -4.12 -9.31 4.15
N ALA A 291 -5.07 -9.77 3.33
CA ALA A 291 -6.09 -10.72 3.74
C ALA A 291 -5.48 -12.10 4.07
N ILE A 292 -4.62 -12.61 3.19
CA ILE A 292 -3.91 -13.89 3.40
C ILE A 292 -3.03 -13.80 4.64
N SER A 293 -2.30 -12.69 4.81
CA SER A 293 -1.44 -12.50 5.97
C SER A 293 -2.23 -12.56 7.28
N ALA A 294 -3.36 -11.87 7.38
CA ALA A 294 -4.19 -11.85 8.59
C ALA A 294 -4.87 -13.20 8.86
N ILE A 295 -5.46 -13.83 7.83
CA ILE A 295 -6.17 -15.11 7.97
C ILE A 295 -5.18 -16.24 8.31
N CYS A 296 -4.07 -16.33 7.57
CA CYS A 296 -3.05 -17.34 7.81
C CYS A 296 -2.36 -17.15 9.16
N ALA A 297 -2.20 -15.91 9.67
CA ALA A 297 -1.66 -15.69 11.00
C ALA A 297 -2.54 -16.32 12.10
N GLN A 298 -3.87 -16.21 12.00
CA GLN A 298 -4.78 -16.90 12.91
C GLN A 298 -4.72 -18.43 12.74
N CYS A 299 -4.63 -18.93 11.49
CA CYS A 299 -4.47 -20.35 11.21
C CYS A 299 -3.16 -20.92 11.79
N VAL A 300 -2.06 -20.18 11.71
CA VAL A 300 -0.77 -20.54 12.31
C VAL A 300 -0.91 -20.64 13.84
N GLY A 301 -1.58 -19.66 14.46
CA GLY A 301 -1.83 -19.66 15.90
C GLY A 301 -2.65 -20.87 16.37
N THR A 302 -3.61 -21.35 15.57
CA THR A 302 -4.40 -22.56 15.87
C THR A 302 -3.76 -23.85 15.35
N LYS A 303 -2.55 -23.80 14.77
CA LYS A 303 -1.86 -24.91 14.10
C LYS A 303 -2.65 -25.54 12.94
N GLN A 304 -3.56 -24.80 12.32
CA GLN A 304 -4.35 -25.24 11.16
C GLN A 304 -3.58 -24.98 9.85
N HIS A 305 -2.42 -25.58 9.67
CA HIS A 305 -1.54 -25.34 8.52
C HIS A 305 -2.15 -25.73 7.18
N GLN A 306 -2.98 -26.79 7.15
CA GLN A 306 -3.72 -27.16 5.94
C GLN A 306 -4.69 -26.07 5.51
N ARG A 307 -5.38 -25.45 6.47
CA ARG A 307 -6.29 -24.32 6.19
C ARG A 307 -5.52 -23.09 5.71
N ALA A 308 -4.36 -22.79 6.26
CA ALA A 308 -3.50 -21.71 5.77
C ALA A 308 -3.11 -21.95 4.29
N ARG A 309 -2.75 -23.18 3.92
CA ARG A 309 -2.46 -23.55 2.51
C ARG A 309 -3.69 -23.43 1.60
N GLN A 310 -4.87 -23.83 2.08
CA GLN A 310 -6.14 -23.62 1.35
C GLN A 310 -6.43 -22.12 1.15
N THR A 311 -6.18 -21.30 2.17
CA THR A 311 -6.32 -19.84 2.09
C THR A 311 -5.41 -19.24 1.03
N LEU A 312 -4.13 -19.64 1.00
CA LEU A 312 -3.19 -19.23 -0.04
C LEU A 312 -3.72 -19.63 -1.44
N ARG A 313 -4.14 -20.88 -1.61
CA ARG A 313 -4.62 -21.39 -2.91
C ARG A 313 -5.83 -20.61 -3.41
N TYR A 314 -6.85 -20.40 -2.58
CA TYR A 314 -8.03 -19.63 -2.97
C TYR A 314 -7.70 -18.16 -3.22
N GLY A 315 -6.83 -17.55 -2.42
CA GLY A 315 -6.38 -16.20 -2.64
C GLY A 315 -5.66 -16.03 -3.98
N CYS A 316 -4.77 -16.97 -4.34
CA CYS A 316 -4.12 -17.00 -5.64
C CYS A 316 -5.13 -17.13 -6.79
N PHE A 317 -6.13 -18.03 -6.68
CA PHE A 317 -7.14 -18.18 -7.73
C PHE A 317 -7.98 -16.91 -7.93
N ILE A 318 -8.41 -16.26 -6.87
CA ILE A 318 -9.20 -15.02 -6.96
C ILE A 318 -8.35 -13.92 -7.60
N ALA A 319 -7.12 -13.70 -7.10
CA ALA A 319 -6.25 -12.65 -7.60
C ALA A 319 -5.81 -12.90 -9.06
N LEU A 320 -5.49 -14.15 -9.41
CA LEU A 320 -5.17 -14.54 -10.79
C LEU A 320 -6.37 -14.33 -11.73
N GLY A 321 -7.57 -14.76 -11.33
CA GLY A 321 -8.79 -14.55 -12.12
C GLY A 321 -9.01 -13.07 -12.44
N PHE A 322 -8.82 -12.19 -11.43
CA PHE A 322 -8.88 -10.75 -11.62
C PHE A 322 -7.76 -10.25 -12.54
N GLY A 323 -6.50 -10.65 -12.30
CA GLY A 323 -5.36 -10.25 -13.13
C GLY A 323 -5.53 -10.66 -14.59
N ILE A 324 -5.96 -11.90 -14.86
CA ILE A 324 -6.21 -12.41 -16.22
C ILE A 324 -7.35 -11.62 -16.88
N PHE A 325 -8.45 -11.39 -16.17
CA PHE A 325 -9.59 -10.62 -16.69
C PHE A 325 -9.15 -9.24 -17.16
N PHE A 326 -8.43 -8.47 -16.33
CA PHE A 326 -7.97 -7.14 -16.72
C PHE A 326 -6.85 -7.18 -17.76
N ALA A 327 -5.96 -8.17 -17.70
CA ALA A 327 -4.93 -8.35 -18.73
C ALA A 327 -5.57 -8.56 -20.10
N LEU A 328 -6.57 -9.43 -20.21
CA LEU A 328 -7.29 -9.65 -21.45
C LEU A 328 -8.06 -8.39 -21.88
N THR A 329 -8.80 -7.77 -20.97
CA THR A 329 -9.58 -6.56 -21.27
C THR A 329 -8.69 -5.43 -21.82
N CYS A 330 -7.55 -5.15 -21.18
CA CYS A 330 -6.63 -4.11 -21.64
C CYS A 330 -5.94 -4.42 -22.98
N GLN A 331 -5.85 -5.69 -23.41
CA GLN A 331 -5.35 -5.99 -24.76
C GLN A 331 -6.28 -5.43 -25.85
N PHE A 332 -7.59 -5.44 -25.60
CA PHE A 332 -8.58 -5.04 -26.60
C PHE A 332 -8.98 -3.57 -26.50
N ILE A 333 -9.15 -3.05 -25.29
CA ILE A 333 -9.69 -1.69 -25.06
C ILE A 333 -8.68 -0.72 -24.42
N SER A 334 -7.37 -0.93 -24.60
CA SER A 334 -6.34 -0.05 -24.02
C SER A 334 -6.42 1.39 -24.50
N LYS A 335 -6.76 1.62 -25.78
CA LYS A 335 -6.89 2.97 -26.35
C LYS A 335 -8.08 3.71 -25.75
N GLU A 336 -9.22 3.03 -25.64
CA GLU A 336 -10.44 3.55 -25.04
C GLU A 336 -10.24 3.89 -23.56
N ILE A 337 -9.49 3.06 -22.83
CA ILE A 337 -9.14 3.37 -21.44
C ILE A 337 -8.27 4.63 -21.36
N LEU A 338 -7.26 4.75 -22.22
CA LEU A 338 -6.38 5.94 -22.24
C LEU A 338 -7.13 7.20 -22.66
N SER A 339 -8.09 7.09 -23.59
CA SER A 339 -8.89 8.24 -24.07
C SER A 339 -9.78 8.87 -22.98
N LEU A 340 -10.02 8.15 -21.87
CA LEU A 340 -10.69 8.70 -20.67
C LEU A 340 -9.83 9.73 -19.93
N PHE A 341 -8.50 9.71 -20.13
CA PHE A 341 -7.54 10.55 -19.41
C PHE A 341 -6.92 11.64 -20.25
N THR A 342 -6.88 11.48 -21.57
CA THR A 342 -6.28 12.44 -22.51
C THR A 342 -6.90 12.33 -23.89
N SER A 343 -6.94 13.46 -24.62
CA SER A 343 -7.35 13.53 -26.02
C SER A 343 -6.17 13.50 -27.00
N GLU A 344 -4.92 13.52 -26.51
CA GLU A 344 -3.73 13.56 -27.34
C GLU A 344 -3.43 12.20 -27.97
N ALA A 345 -3.55 12.10 -29.30
CA ALA A 345 -3.42 10.84 -30.04
C ALA A 345 -2.07 10.13 -29.83
N ILE A 346 -0.98 10.90 -29.70
CA ILE A 346 0.38 10.37 -29.46
C ILE A 346 0.47 9.75 -28.07
N VAL A 347 -0.06 10.40 -27.05
CA VAL A 347 -0.09 9.90 -25.66
C VAL A 347 -0.94 8.64 -25.58
N ILE A 348 -2.10 8.61 -26.25
CA ILE A 348 -2.96 7.42 -26.34
C ILE A 348 -2.22 6.25 -27.02
N MET A 349 -1.51 6.52 -28.11
CA MET A 349 -0.77 5.49 -28.85
C MET A 349 0.32 4.86 -27.98
N TYR A 350 1.23 5.65 -27.43
CA TYR A 350 2.31 5.17 -26.59
C TYR A 350 1.80 4.57 -25.27
N GLY A 351 0.82 5.19 -24.65
CA GLY A 351 0.20 4.71 -23.43
C GLY A 351 -0.48 3.36 -23.63
N SER A 352 -1.18 3.14 -24.76
CA SER A 352 -1.79 1.84 -25.07
C SER A 352 -0.76 0.73 -25.23
N GLN A 353 0.39 1.01 -25.86
CA GLN A 353 1.49 0.06 -25.98
C GLN A 353 2.07 -0.29 -24.60
N TYR A 354 2.32 0.73 -23.77
CA TYR A 354 2.87 0.54 -22.42
C TYR A 354 1.89 -0.22 -21.53
N LEU A 355 0.60 0.13 -21.56
CA LEU A 355 -0.45 -0.54 -20.78
C LEU A 355 -0.60 -2.01 -21.15
N LYS A 356 -0.59 -2.35 -22.44
CA LYS A 356 -0.65 -3.73 -22.92
C LYS A 356 0.46 -4.61 -22.37
N GLY A 357 1.67 -4.07 -22.29
CA GLY A 357 2.80 -4.77 -21.66
C GLY A 357 2.65 -4.84 -20.14
N TYR A 358 2.40 -3.69 -19.51
CA TYR A 358 2.44 -3.57 -18.06
C TYR A 358 1.29 -4.33 -17.36
N VAL A 359 0.10 -4.37 -17.95
CA VAL A 359 -1.04 -5.07 -17.32
C VAL A 359 -0.79 -6.55 -17.07
N LEU A 360 0.11 -7.19 -17.83
CA LEU A 360 0.53 -8.57 -17.61
C LEU A 360 1.21 -8.75 -16.25
N ASP A 361 1.81 -7.69 -15.71
CA ASP A 361 2.37 -7.68 -14.36
C ASP A 361 1.30 -8.02 -13.31
N CYS A 362 0.06 -7.55 -13.46
CA CYS A 362 -1.03 -7.84 -12.53
C CYS A 362 -1.32 -9.35 -12.38
N VAL A 363 -1.10 -10.15 -13.44
CA VAL A 363 -1.28 -11.59 -13.41
C VAL A 363 -0.22 -12.25 -12.52
N PHE A 364 1.05 -11.95 -12.76
CA PHE A 364 2.16 -12.57 -12.04
C PHE A 364 2.35 -11.97 -10.64
N ALA A 365 2.08 -10.67 -10.48
CA ALA A 365 2.05 -10.02 -9.18
C ALA A 365 1.01 -10.66 -8.26
N SER A 366 -0.15 -11.07 -8.79
CA SER A 366 -1.17 -11.79 -8.02
C SER A 366 -0.61 -13.02 -7.30
N ILE A 367 0.33 -13.73 -7.92
CA ILE A 367 0.96 -14.91 -7.32
C ILE A 367 1.89 -14.48 -6.19
N HIS A 368 2.91 -13.67 -6.50
CA HIS A 368 3.93 -13.38 -5.49
C HIS A 368 3.40 -12.52 -4.33
N PHE A 369 2.38 -11.67 -4.52
CA PHE A 369 1.70 -10.96 -3.42
C PHE A 369 0.99 -11.93 -2.48
N CYS A 370 0.28 -12.94 -3.01
CA CYS A 370 -0.37 -13.96 -2.20
C CYS A 370 0.66 -14.79 -1.40
N PHE A 371 1.76 -15.20 -2.03
CA PHE A 371 2.84 -15.92 -1.34
C PHE A 371 3.53 -15.03 -0.31
N SER A 372 3.74 -13.75 -0.60
CA SER A 372 4.29 -12.78 0.37
C SER A 372 3.41 -12.67 1.61
N GLY A 373 2.08 -12.60 1.44
CA GLY A 373 1.15 -12.62 2.56
C GLY A 373 1.24 -13.91 3.39
N PHE A 374 1.38 -15.05 2.73
CA PHE A 374 1.56 -16.34 3.38
C PHE A 374 2.88 -16.44 4.15
N PHE A 375 4.01 -16.09 3.53
CA PHE A 375 5.32 -16.08 4.19
C PHE A 375 5.34 -15.12 5.39
N THR A 376 4.71 -13.96 5.25
CA THR A 376 4.56 -12.99 6.34
C THR A 376 3.80 -13.58 7.53
N ALA A 377 2.71 -14.30 7.28
CA ALA A 377 1.94 -14.98 8.32
C ALA A 377 2.78 -16.03 9.10
N TYR A 378 3.71 -16.68 8.43
CA TYR A 378 4.65 -17.63 9.05
C TYR A 378 5.91 -16.95 9.64
N GLY A 379 6.05 -15.62 9.53
CA GLY A 379 7.20 -14.85 10.03
C GLY A 379 8.44 -14.89 9.14
N TYR A 380 8.27 -15.29 7.90
CA TYR A 380 9.32 -15.33 6.87
C TYR A 380 9.24 -14.14 5.90
N SER A 381 8.83 -12.97 6.38
CA SER A 381 8.68 -11.75 5.57
C SER A 381 9.96 -11.33 4.83
N ILE A 382 11.12 -11.73 5.32
CA ILE A 382 12.40 -11.52 4.63
C ILE A 382 12.42 -12.14 3.22
N ILE A 383 11.69 -13.24 3.00
CA ILE A 383 11.58 -13.87 1.68
C ILE A 383 10.85 -12.92 0.72
N SER A 384 9.79 -12.27 1.21
CA SER A 384 9.03 -11.29 0.44
C SER A 384 9.90 -10.10 0.02
N PHE A 385 10.75 -9.61 0.89
CA PHE A 385 11.72 -8.57 0.59
C PHE A 385 12.75 -9.03 -0.46
N ILE A 386 13.37 -10.19 -0.26
CA ILE A 386 14.46 -10.67 -1.12
C ILE A 386 14.00 -10.88 -2.57
N HIS A 387 12.86 -11.56 -2.81
CA HIS A 387 12.40 -11.79 -4.18
C HIS A 387 12.06 -10.49 -4.90
N ASN A 388 11.52 -9.48 -4.19
CA ASN A 388 11.25 -8.16 -4.76
C ASN A 388 12.54 -7.41 -5.09
N VAL A 389 13.54 -7.41 -4.19
CA VAL A 389 14.86 -6.82 -4.47
C VAL A 389 15.48 -7.43 -5.73
N ILE A 390 15.49 -8.76 -5.82
CA ILE A 390 16.03 -9.48 -6.98
C ILE A 390 15.29 -9.05 -8.26
N SER A 391 13.96 -9.03 -8.22
CA SER A 391 13.13 -8.63 -9.36
C SER A 391 13.39 -7.19 -9.79
N ILE A 392 13.42 -6.25 -8.84
CA ILE A 392 13.59 -4.82 -9.13
C ILE A 392 14.99 -4.55 -9.68
N VAL A 393 16.03 -5.08 -9.01
CA VAL A 393 17.43 -4.78 -9.33
C VAL A 393 17.92 -5.51 -10.58
N LEU A 394 17.47 -6.74 -10.84
CA LEU A 394 17.96 -7.53 -11.97
C LEU A 394 17.10 -7.41 -13.24
N ILE A 395 15.79 -7.16 -13.10
CA ILE A 395 14.89 -7.18 -14.27
C ILE A 395 14.16 -5.87 -14.43
N ARG A 396 13.41 -5.40 -13.43
CA ARG A 396 12.43 -4.30 -13.60
C ARG A 396 13.13 -3.00 -14.00
N VAL A 397 14.10 -2.54 -13.24
CA VAL A 397 14.81 -1.28 -13.51
C VAL A 397 15.79 -1.40 -14.68
N PRO A 398 16.71 -2.39 -14.71
CA PRO A 398 17.63 -2.54 -15.86
C PRO A 398 16.90 -2.83 -17.16
N GLY A 399 15.85 -3.67 -17.11
CA GLY A 399 15.02 -3.98 -18.26
C GLY A 399 14.33 -2.73 -18.83
N ALA A 400 13.73 -1.90 -17.97
CA ALA A 400 13.11 -0.65 -18.41
C ALA A 400 14.14 0.29 -19.05
N TYR A 401 15.34 0.40 -18.49
CA TYR A 401 16.42 1.21 -19.06
C TYR A 401 16.90 0.67 -20.41
N ILE A 402 17.21 -0.63 -20.48
CA ILE A 402 17.72 -1.27 -21.69
C ILE A 402 16.68 -1.21 -22.81
N THR A 403 15.43 -1.58 -22.54
CA THR A 403 14.36 -1.56 -23.55
C THR A 403 14.02 -0.14 -23.99
N SER A 404 14.11 0.85 -23.10
CA SER A 404 13.97 2.27 -23.43
C SER A 404 15.00 2.73 -24.45
N LYS A 405 16.22 2.20 -24.44
CA LYS A 405 17.30 2.54 -25.39
C LYS A 405 17.24 1.74 -26.67
N LEU A 406 16.93 0.43 -26.59
CA LEU A 406 16.90 -0.45 -27.75
C LEU A 406 15.67 -0.28 -28.62
N PHE A 407 14.55 0.15 -28.06
CA PHE A 407 13.27 0.30 -28.74
C PHE A 407 12.72 1.71 -28.62
N PRO A 408 13.34 2.74 -29.26
CA PRO A 408 12.91 4.14 -29.13
C PRO A 408 11.53 4.38 -29.74
N GLU A 409 11.09 3.59 -30.73
CA GLU A 409 9.85 3.76 -31.47
C GLU A 409 8.61 3.18 -30.74
N THR A 410 8.81 2.40 -29.67
CA THR A 410 7.69 1.72 -28.99
C THR A 410 7.89 1.66 -27.49
N LEU A 411 6.79 1.65 -26.72
CA LEU A 411 6.80 1.48 -25.26
C LEU A 411 6.40 0.06 -24.82
N LEU A 412 5.99 -0.81 -25.74
CA LEU A 412 5.57 -2.18 -25.38
C LEU A 412 6.68 -2.98 -24.65
N PRO A 413 7.95 -3.02 -25.15
CA PRO A 413 9.00 -3.74 -24.44
C PRO A 413 9.30 -3.19 -23.05
N MET A 414 9.27 -1.85 -22.87
CA MET A 414 9.43 -1.22 -21.57
C MET A 414 8.28 -1.60 -20.62
N GLY A 415 7.05 -1.68 -21.14
CA GLY A 415 5.88 -2.13 -20.37
C GLY A 415 5.92 -3.60 -19.96
N LEU A 416 6.64 -4.46 -20.70
CA LEU A 416 6.78 -5.89 -20.35
C LEU A 416 7.77 -6.14 -19.20
N THR A 417 8.65 -5.20 -18.90
CA THR A 417 9.71 -5.41 -17.90
C THR A 417 9.20 -5.63 -16.48
N PRO A 418 8.15 -4.92 -15.99
CA PRO A 418 7.54 -5.25 -14.71
C PRO A 418 6.97 -6.67 -14.67
N ALA A 419 6.30 -7.11 -15.74
CA ALA A 419 5.74 -8.46 -15.82
C ALA A 419 6.83 -9.54 -15.77
N LEU A 420 7.94 -9.36 -16.47
CA LEU A 420 9.11 -10.25 -16.39
C LEU A 420 9.69 -10.30 -14.98
N GLY A 421 9.78 -9.15 -14.30
CA GLY A 421 10.20 -9.07 -12.90
C GLY A 421 9.27 -9.86 -11.98
N SER A 422 7.96 -9.76 -12.17
CA SER A 422 6.98 -10.49 -11.37
C SER A 422 6.94 -11.99 -11.68
N ILE A 423 7.25 -12.40 -12.90
CA ILE A 423 7.47 -13.82 -13.23
C ILE A 423 8.62 -14.38 -12.40
N LEU A 424 9.78 -13.70 -12.38
CA LEU A 424 10.91 -14.12 -11.55
C LEU A 424 10.54 -14.19 -10.07
N SER A 425 9.86 -13.17 -9.54
CA SER A 425 9.35 -13.14 -8.17
C SER A 425 8.42 -14.33 -7.88
N ALA A 426 7.48 -14.62 -8.77
CA ALA A 426 6.55 -15.74 -8.63
C ALA A 426 7.30 -17.10 -8.64
N MET A 427 8.27 -17.28 -9.55
CA MET A 427 9.09 -18.49 -9.59
C MET A 427 9.89 -18.69 -8.30
N ILE A 428 10.51 -17.63 -7.78
CA ILE A 428 11.26 -17.68 -6.50
C ILE A 428 10.30 -18.07 -5.36
N CYS A 429 9.14 -17.42 -5.26
CA CYS A 429 8.15 -17.68 -4.22
C CYS A 429 7.66 -19.14 -4.25
N VAL A 430 7.29 -19.66 -5.42
CA VAL A 430 6.80 -21.03 -5.58
C VAL A 430 7.92 -22.03 -5.26
N SER A 431 9.15 -21.80 -5.73
CA SER A 431 10.30 -22.67 -5.46
C SER A 431 10.60 -22.73 -3.96
N ILE A 432 10.68 -21.57 -3.29
CA ILE A 432 10.90 -21.52 -1.85
C ILE A 432 9.76 -22.21 -1.09
N PHE A 433 8.51 -21.99 -1.49
CA PHE A 433 7.36 -22.65 -0.86
C PHE A 433 7.46 -24.18 -0.96
N ILE A 434 7.82 -24.72 -2.14
CA ILE A 434 7.99 -26.17 -2.34
C ILE A 434 9.12 -26.73 -1.45
N ILE A 435 10.27 -26.04 -1.41
CA ILE A 435 11.43 -26.43 -0.59
C ILE A 435 11.06 -26.41 0.90
N MET A 436 10.41 -25.34 1.36
CA MET A 436 10.04 -25.19 2.77
C MET A 436 8.95 -26.21 3.18
N LYS A 437 8.01 -26.51 2.27
CA LYS A 437 7.01 -27.57 2.49
C LYS A 437 7.66 -28.95 2.62
N LYS A 438 8.62 -29.30 1.77
CA LYS A 438 9.38 -30.56 1.86
C LYS A 438 10.18 -30.65 3.17
N LYS A 439 10.62 -29.53 3.74
CA LYS A 439 11.33 -29.44 5.01
C LYS A 439 10.40 -29.32 6.22
N ASN A 440 9.11 -29.50 6.06
CA ASN A 440 8.07 -29.38 7.11
C ASN A 440 8.12 -28.05 7.88
N LYS A 441 8.62 -26.95 7.25
CA LYS A 441 8.73 -25.62 7.88
C LYS A 441 7.37 -24.94 8.10
N PHE A 442 6.32 -25.45 7.50
CA PHE A 442 4.95 -24.95 7.63
C PHE A 442 4.05 -25.87 8.47
N ASP A 443 4.60 -26.86 9.16
CA ASP A 443 3.84 -27.85 9.92
C ASP A 443 4.20 -27.86 11.43
N TYR A 444 4.98 -26.85 11.90
CA TYR A 444 5.38 -26.67 13.31
C TYR A 444 4.65 -25.53 14.00
#